data_2679e749a6539dc399a05f3e10905b01
#
_entry.id   2679e749a6539dc399a05f3e10905b01
#
_cell.length_a   1.000
_cell.length_b   1.000
_cell.length_c   1.000
_cell.angle_alpha   90.00
_cell.angle_beta   90.00
_cell.angle_gamma   90.00
#
_symmetry.space_group_name_H-M   'P 1'
#
loop_
_entity.id
_entity.type
_entity.pdbx_description
1 polymer ?
#
loop_
_entity_poly.entity_id
_entity_poly.type
_entity_poly.pdbx_seq_one_letter_code
_entity_poly.pdbx_strand_id
1 'polypeptide(L)'
;FKGNRKGLFDWAGDEDLLRMRDPVIVDADRGQDLGRISAVGETALKKCGSSCGGCASGEAPPGDRAPILRRASRDEVASHEELRRSEEDVRRQIIERVRAHNLPMKISDAEWQWDRKKLTIYFTSEKRVDFRNLVRELAGQFKTRIELRQIGVRDEAARLSGVGRCGREYCCSTWLTELSPVN
;
A
#
# COMPACT_ATOMS: atom_id res chain seq x y z
N PHE A 1 -0.99 2.25 -6.44
CA PHE A 1 -0.04 2.07 -5.32
C PHE A 1 0.49 0.64 -5.31
N LYS A 2 1.50 0.36 -4.48
CA LYS A 2 2.03 -0.99 -4.26
C LYS A 2 0.99 -1.91 -3.58
N GLY A 3 1.07 -3.20 -3.82
CA GLY A 3 0.20 -4.19 -3.16
C GLY A 3 -1.28 -4.07 -3.50
N ASN A 4 -1.62 -3.65 -4.71
CA ASN A 4 -2.99 -3.45 -5.18
C ASN A 4 -3.84 -2.47 -4.32
N ARG A 5 -3.19 -1.63 -3.49
CA ARG A 5 -3.92 -0.59 -2.75
C ARG A 5 -4.58 0.37 -3.73
N LYS A 6 -5.85 0.64 -3.51
CA LYS A 6 -6.66 1.58 -4.28
C LYS A 6 -7.21 2.64 -3.34
N GLY A 7 -7.47 3.83 -3.84
CA GLY A 7 -8.15 4.89 -3.12
C GLY A 7 -8.90 5.76 -4.11
N LEU A 8 -9.93 6.44 -3.64
CA LEU A 8 -10.62 7.49 -4.37
C LEU A 8 -9.97 8.81 -4.00
N PHE A 9 -9.70 9.61 -5.01
CA PHE A 9 -9.06 10.92 -4.86
C PHE A 9 -9.83 11.94 -5.70
N ASP A 10 -9.90 13.18 -5.22
CA ASP A 10 -10.54 14.27 -5.94
C ASP A 10 -9.51 15.02 -6.79
N TRP A 11 -9.91 15.41 -7.99
CA TRP A 11 -9.12 16.21 -8.90
C TRP A 11 -9.78 17.57 -9.13
N ALA A 12 -9.10 18.64 -8.81
CA ALA A 12 -9.60 20.01 -8.96
C ALA A 12 -9.31 20.66 -10.34
N GLY A 13 -8.57 19.96 -11.22
CA GLY A 13 -8.27 20.42 -12.58
C GLY A 13 -9.24 19.86 -13.63
N ASP A 14 -9.00 20.20 -14.89
CA ASP A 14 -9.80 19.69 -16.00
C ASP A 14 -9.70 18.18 -16.11
N GLU A 15 -10.85 17.50 -16.16
CA GLU A 15 -10.93 16.03 -16.25
C GLU A 15 -10.27 15.48 -17.52
N ASP A 16 -10.28 16.24 -18.61
CA ASP A 16 -9.68 15.87 -19.91
C ASP A 16 -8.15 15.75 -19.86
N LEU A 17 -7.51 16.29 -18.82
CA LEU A 17 -6.06 16.24 -18.62
C LEU A 17 -5.58 14.94 -17.96
N LEU A 18 -6.46 14.15 -17.36
CA LEU A 18 -6.11 12.92 -16.69
C LEU A 18 -6.50 11.69 -17.52
N ARG A 19 -5.53 10.85 -17.80
CA ARG A 19 -5.73 9.59 -18.52
C ARG A 19 -5.48 8.39 -17.63
N MET A 20 -6.07 7.26 -17.98
CA MET A 20 -5.78 5.98 -17.34
C MET A 20 -4.28 5.67 -17.41
N ARG A 21 -3.72 5.18 -16.32
CA ARG A 21 -2.30 4.86 -16.10
C ARG A 21 -1.38 6.06 -15.92
N ASP A 22 -1.89 7.30 -15.99
CA ASP A 22 -1.07 8.47 -15.67
C ASP A 22 -0.53 8.37 -14.24
N PRO A 23 0.77 8.68 -14.04
CA PRO A 23 1.35 8.79 -12.71
C PRO A 23 0.92 10.12 -12.09
N VAL A 24 0.42 10.08 -10.87
CA VAL A 24 -0.04 11.25 -10.13
C VAL A 24 0.51 11.26 -8.72
N ILE A 25 0.73 12.46 -8.22
CA ILE A 25 1.07 12.69 -6.81
C ILE A 25 -0.22 13.05 -6.09
N VAL A 26 -0.49 12.32 -5.03
CA VAL A 26 -1.67 12.48 -4.19
C VAL A 26 -1.27 12.92 -2.80
N ASP A 27 -2.15 13.65 -2.14
CA ASP A 27 -2.03 13.88 -0.71
C ASP A 27 -2.33 12.59 0.03
N ALA A 28 -1.47 12.22 0.95
CA ALA A 28 -1.58 11.01 1.75
C ALA A 28 -1.46 11.35 3.22
N ASP A 29 -1.85 10.41 4.10
CA ASP A 29 -1.71 10.59 5.53
C ASP A 29 -0.28 11.00 5.92
N ARG A 30 -0.09 12.30 6.19
CA ARG A 30 1.17 12.97 6.57
C ARG A 30 2.24 13.04 5.50
N GLY A 31 1.86 13.28 4.26
CA GLY A 31 2.83 13.51 3.18
C GLY A 31 2.25 13.24 1.82
N GLN A 32 3.11 13.03 0.84
CA GLN A 32 2.72 12.79 -0.53
C GLN A 32 3.03 11.36 -0.94
N ASP A 33 2.17 10.77 -1.75
CA ASP A 33 2.40 9.44 -2.31
C ASP A 33 2.22 9.46 -3.83
N LEU A 34 2.91 8.54 -4.53
CA LEU A 34 2.82 8.42 -5.97
C LEU A 34 1.94 7.22 -6.33
N GLY A 35 0.90 7.48 -7.10
CA GLY A 35 -0.03 6.48 -7.59
C GLY A 35 -0.17 6.50 -9.11
N ARG A 36 -0.87 5.52 -9.66
CA ARG A 36 -1.29 5.48 -11.06
C ARG A 36 -2.81 5.44 -11.15
N ILE A 37 -3.37 6.21 -12.04
CA ILE A 37 -4.82 6.27 -12.26
C ILE A 37 -5.30 4.93 -12.82
N SER A 38 -6.26 4.31 -12.14
CA SER A 38 -6.88 3.05 -12.59
C SER A 38 -8.25 3.26 -13.24
N ALA A 39 -8.94 4.34 -12.91
CA ALA A 39 -10.22 4.73 -13.50
C ALA A 39 -10.49 6.21 -13.20
N VAL A 40 -11.32 6.87 -14.01
CA VAL A 40 -11.72 8.28 -13.89
C VAL A 40 -13.26 8.36 -13.91
N GLY A 41 -13.81 9.40 -13.28
CA GLY A 41 -15.24 9.71 -13.28
C GLY A 41 -16.12 8.61 -12.70
N GLU A 42 -17.29 8.39 -13.26
CA GLU A 42 -18.25 7.36 -12.81
C GLU A 42 -17.65 5.94 -12.79
N THR A 43 -16.71 5.64 -13.69
CA THR A 43 -16.05 4.33 -13.74
C THR A 43 -15.22 4.08 -12.48
N ALA A 44 -14.62 5.13 -11.90
CA ALA A 44 -13.89 5.03 -10.64
C ALA A 44 -14.84 4.72 -9.48
N LEU A 45 -15.98 5.38 -9.43
CA LEU A 45 -17.02 5.14 -8.43
C LEU A 45 -17.58 3.72 -8.51
N LYS A 46 -17.89 3.24 -9.71
CA LYS A 46 -18.39 1.87 -9.93
C LYS A 46 -17.36 0.80 -9.55
N LYS A 47 -16.08 1.03 -9.81
CA LYS A 47 -15.00 0.10 -9.43
C LYS A 47 -14.72 0.08 -7.92
N CYS A 48 -15.02 1.15 -7.22
CA CYS A 48 -14.82 1.27 -5.77
C CYS A 48 -16.07 0.86 -4.97
N GLY A 49 -17.20 0.73 -5.61
CA GLY A 49 -18.55 0.70 -5.02
C GLY A 49 -18.97 -0.56 -4.29
N SER A 50 -18.14 -1.60 -4.11
CA SER A 50 -18.59 -2.78 -3.34
C SER A 50 -17.52 -3.55 -2.59
N SER A 51 -16.23 -3.23 -2.69
CA SER A 51 -15.23 -4.09 -2.06
C SER A 51 -13.86 -3.47 -1.83
N CYS A 52 -13.77 -2.17 -1.60
CA CYS A 52 -12.53 -1.57 -1.15
C CYS A 52 -12.40 -1.65 0.37
N GLY A 53 -11.86 -2.72 0.89
CA GLY A 53 -11.49 -2.82 2.32
C GLY A 53 -10.43 -1.82 2.79
N GLY A 54 -10.04 -0.87 1.93
CA GLY A 54 -9.14 0.23 2.23
C GLY A 54 -9.72 1.62 1.93
N CYS A 55 -10.88 1.70 1.27
CA CYS A 55 -11.69 2.90 1.27
C CYS A 55 -12.54 2.82 2.54
N ALA A 56 -12.23 3.61 3.56
CA ALA A 56 -13.13 3.78 4.67
C ALA A 56 -14.53 3.97 4.11
N SER A 57 -15.42 3.00 4.41
CA SER A 57 -16.86 3.01 4.16
C SER A 57 -17.30 3.83 2.95
N GLY A 58 -17.83 3.16 1.96
CA GLY A 58 -18.26 3.60 0.63
C GLY A 58 -19.09 4.86 0.44
N GLU A 59 -18.95 5.87 1.25
CA GLU A 59 -19.69 7.13 1.20
C GLU A 59 -18.92 8.30 1.82
N ALA A 60 -17.64 8.48 1.49
CA ALA A 60 -17.09 9.80 1.71
C ALA A 60 -17.76 10.74 0.68
N PRO A 61 -18.50 11.76 1.12
CA PRO A 61 -19.11 12.73 0.22
C PRO A 61 -18.01 13.38 -0.64
N PRO A 62 -18.31 13.80 -1.88
CA PRO A 62 -17.37 14.58 -2.68
C PRO A 62 -16.94 15.80 -1.88
N GLY A 63 -15.64 15.95 -1.67
CA GLY A 63 -15.04 17.02 -0.84
C GLY A 63 -14.28 16.57 0.41
N ASP A 64 -14.45 15.30 0.85
CA ASP A 64 -13.71 14.74 2.01
C ASP A 64 -12.64 13.71 1.58
N ARG A 65 -12.37 13.66 0.27
CA ARG A 65 -11.37 12.78 -0.31
C ARG A 65 -10.04 13.51 -0.44
N ALA A 66 -8.95 12.77 -0.22
CA ALA A 66 -7.63 13.34 -0.42
C ALA A 66 -7.47 13.83 -1.87
N PRO A 67 -6.89 15.03 -2.11
CA PRO A 67 -6.75 15.57 -3.44
C PRO A 67 -5.60 14.93 -4.22
N ILE A 68 -5.76 14.86 -5.52
CA ILE A 68 -4.65 14.71 -6.45
C ILE A 68 -3.98 16.08 -6.56
N LEU A 69 -2.72 16.17 -6.20
CA LEU A 69 -1.99 17.44 -6.20
C LEU A 69 -1.56 17.84 -7.62
N ARG A 70 -0.99 16.89 -8.35
CA ARG A 70 -0.50 17.10 -9.72
C ARG A 70 -0.11 15.79 -10.41
N ARG A 71 0.16 15.87 -11.69
CA ARG A 71 0.82 14.78 -12.42
C ARG A 71 2.29 14.66 -11.97
N ALA A 72 2.78 13.43 -11.88
CA ALA A 72 4.18 13.18 -11.61
C ALA A 72 5.03 13.36 -12.88
N SER A 73 6.23 13.90 -12.70
CA SER A 73 7.21 13.99 -13.77
C SER A 73 7.86 12.62 -14.04
N ARG A 74 8.58 12.51 -15.17
CA ARG A 74 9.32 11.29 -15.51
C ARG A 74 10.42 10.99 -14.50
N ASP A 75 11.10 12.02 -14.00
CA ASP A 75 12.18 11.87 -13.03
C ASP A 75 11.63 11.41 -11.66
N GLU A 76 10.46 11.88 -11.27
CA GLU A 76 9.78 11.44 -10.05
C GLU A 76 9.36 9.98 -10.14
N VAL A 77 8.86 9.55 -11.29
CA VAL A 77 8.54 8.14 -11.53
C VAL A 77 9.79 7.27 -11.47
N ALA A 78 10.90 7.70 -12.09
CA ALA A 78 12.16 6.97 -12.03
C ALA A 78 12.69 6.87 -10.58
N SER A 79 12.67 7.98 -9.84
CA SER A 79 13.06 7.99 -8.42
C SER A 79 12.18 7.07 -7.56
N HIS A 80 10.88 6.99 -7.86
CA HIS A 80 9.98 6.07 -7.17
C HIS A 80 10.28 4.61 -7.51
N GLU A 81 10.67 4.30 -8.74
CA GLU A 81 11.06 2.95 -9.13
C GLU A 81 12.38 2.52 -8.45
N GLU A 82 13.34 3.43 -8.32
CA GLU A 82 14.56 3.18 -7.54
C GLU A 82 14.26 2.95 -6.06
N LEU A 83 13.37 3.77 -5.49
CA LEU A 83 12.92 3.61 -4.11
C LEU A 83 12.30 2.22 -3.89
N ARG A 84 11.46 1.77 -4.81
CA ARG A 84 10.87 0.43 -4.76
C ARG A 84 11.90 -0.70 -4.83
N ARG A 85 12.96 -0.54 -5.60
CA ARG A 85 14.05 -1.52 -5.64
C ARG A 85 14.78 -1.61 -4.31
N SER A 86 14.97 -0.48 -3.61
CA SER A 86 15.61 -0.44 -2.31
C SER A 86 14.76 -1.05 -1.18
N GLU A 87 13.44 -1.17 -1.37
CA GLU A 87 12.53 -1.70 -0.36
C GLU A 87 12.81 -3.17 0.01
N GLU A 88 13.31 -3.96 -0.93
CA GLU A 88 13.65 -5.37 -0.65
C GLU A 88 14.87 -5.47 0.28
N ASP A 89 15.86 -4.60 0.11
CA ASP A 89 17.01 -4.57 1.00
C ASP A 89 16.61 -4.07 2.39
N VAL A 90 15.73 -3.07 2.45
CA VAL A 90 15.15 -2.59 3.71
C VAL A 90 14.37 -3.72 4.40
N ARG A 91 13.56 -4.47 3.67
CA ARG A 91 12.81 -5.63 4.18
C ARG A 91 13.75 -6.68 4.79
N ARG A 92 14.87 -7.00 4.11
CA ARG A 92 15.87 -7.93 4.62
C ARG A 92 16.49 -7.46 5.93
N GLN A 93 16.88 -6.19 6.01
CA GLN A 93 17.42 -5.60 7.23
C GLN A 93 16.40 -5.67 8.38
N ILE A 94 15.12 -5.38 8.12
CA ILE A 94 14.07 -5.48 9.12
C ILE A 94 13.92 -6.93 9.62
N ILE A 95 13.96 -7.92 8.72
CA ILE A 95 13.88 -9.35 9.09
C ILE A 95 15.02 -9.74 10.03
N GLU A 96 16.24 -9.28 9.77
CA GLU A 96 17.40 -9.53 10.64
C GLU A 96 17.18 -8.95 12.04
N ARG A 97 16.63 -7.72 12.14
CA ARG A 97 16.31 -7.10 13.42
C ARG A 97 15.20 -7.84 14.18
N VAL A 98 14.14 -8.25 13.47
CA VAL A 98 13.06 -9.06 14.05
C VAL A 98 13.60 -10.37 14.63
N ARG A 99 14.52 -11.03 13.94
CA ARG A 99 15.20 -12.25 14.43
C ARG A 99 16.08 -11.96 15.65
N ALA A 100 16.84 -10.86 15.64
CA ALA A 100 17.67 -10.46 16.77
C ALA A 100 16.85 -10.19 18.06
N HIS A 101 15.64 -9.66 17.89
CA HIS A 101 14.71 -9.45 19.00
C HIS A 101 13.87 -10.69 19.36
N ASN A 102 14.04 -11.82 18.68
CA ASN A 102 13.26 -13.06 18.88
C ASN A 102 11.73 -12.83 18.86
N LEU A 103 11.24 -11.93 17.98
CA LEU A 103 9.82 -11.61 17.89
C LEU A 103 9.07 -12.67 17.06
N PRO A 104 7.93 -13.21 17.55
CA PRO A 104 7.13 -14.20 16.85
C PRO A 104 6.25 -13.55 15.75
N MET A 105 6.91 -12.93 14.78
CA MET A 105 6.25 -12.26 13.66
C MET A 105 7.02 -12.50 12.36
N LYS A 106 6.29 -12.53 11.25
CA LYS A 106 6.85 -12.66 9.91
C LYS A 106 6.65 -11.35 9.15
N ILE A 107 7.72 -10.79 8.64
CA ILE A 107 7.66 -9.59 7.80
C ILE A 107 7.28 -10.01 6.37
N SER A 108 6.17 -9.51 5.91
CA SER A 108 5.64 -9.78 4.56
C SER A 108 6.19 -8.79 3.55
N ASP A 109 6.14 -7.49 3.87
CA ASP A 109 6.56 -6.43 2.95
C ASP A 109 7.01 -5.18 3.71
N ALA A 110 7.78 -4.33 3.04
CA ALA A 110 8.13 -2.99 3.51
C ALA A 110 7.89 -2.00 2.37
N GLU A 111 7.29 -0.86 2.67
CA GLU A 111 6.86 0.11 1.68
C GLU A 111 7.21 1.52 2.14
N TRP A 112 8.03 2.20 1.36
CA TRP A 112 8.29 3.61 1.54
C TRP A 112 7.15 4.45 1.00
N GLN A 113 6.78 5.50 1.73
CA GLN A 113 6.04 6.60 1.16
C GLN A 113 6.96 7.33 0.17
N TRP A 114 6.42 7.86 -0.93
CA TRP A 114 7.22 8.50 -1.98
C TRP A 114 8.13 9.60 -1.46
N ASP A 115 7.68 10.40 -0.49
CA ASP A 115 8.46 11.48 0.12
C ASP A 115 9.43 11.01 1.23
N ARG A 116 9.57 9.69 1.45
CA ARG A 116 10.41 9.05 2.48
C ARG A 116 10.13 9.47 3.93
N LYS A 117 9.01 10.14 4.20
CA LYS A 117 8.65 10.54 5.56
C LYS A 117 8.10 9.39 6.40
N LYS A 118 7.64 8.33 5.75
CA LYS A 118 7.04 7.17 6.42
C LYS A 118 7.50 5.87 5.77
N LEU A 119 7.85 4.91 6.60
CA LEU A 119 8.09 3.52 6.22
C LEU A 119 7.00 2.65 6.84
N THR A 120 6.19 2.03 6.01
CA THR A 120 5.15 1.10 6.44
C THR A 120 5.65 -0.33 6.31
N ILE A 121 5.60 -1.07 7.41
CA ILE A 121 6.06 -2.47 7.48
C ILE A 121 4.83 -3.34 7.68
N TYR A 122 4.61 -4.27 6.78
CA TYR A 122 3.52 -5.22 6.84
C TYR A 122 4.01 -6.54 7.42
N PHE A 123 3.29 -7.04 8.42
CA PHE A 123 3.66 -8.28 9.08
C PHE A 123 2.45 -9.16 9.37
N THR A 124 2.69 -10.45 9.52
CA THR A 124 1.74 -11.43 10.02
C THR A 124 2.20 -11.97 11.37
N SER A 125 1.28 -12.19 12.28
CA SER A 125 1.54 -12.83 13.58
C SER A 125 0.26 -13.49 14.11
N GLU A 126 0.40 -14.66 14.70
CA GLU A 126 -0.69 -15.36 15.38
C GLU A 126 -0.97 -14.82 16.77
N LYS A 127 0.03 -14.23 17.39
CA LYS A 127 -0.03 -13.72 18.76
C LYS A 127 0.23 -12.22 18.79
N ARG A 128 -0.20 -11.59 19.87
CA ARG A 128 0.15 -10.19 20.14
C ARG A 128 1.65 -10.06 20.37
N VAL A 129 2.29 -9.16 19.62
CA VAL A 129 3.73 -8.92 19.67
C VAL A 129 4.01 -7.55 20.28
N ASP A 130 4.97 -7.46 21.19
CA ASP A 130 5.51 -6.17 21.67
C ASP A 130 6.69 -5.75 20.79
N PHE A 131 6.47 -4.78 19.94
CA PHE A 131 7.44 -4.27 18.98
C PHE A 131 8.02 -2.90 19.35
N ARG A 132 7.85 -2.41 20.61
CA ARG A 132 8.28 -1.06 21.01
C ARG A 132 9.78 -0.84 20.82
N ASN A 133 10.59 -1.82 21.20
CA ASN A 133 12.03 -1.74 21.05
C ASN A 133 12.46 -1.81 19.59
N LEU A 134 11.84 -2.69 18.82
CA LEU A 134 12.06 -2.79 17.38
C LEU A 134 11.77 -1.46 16.67
N VAL A 135 10.63 -0.83 16.97
CA VAL A 135 10.25 0.46 16.37
C VAL A 135 11.27 1.54 16.69
N ARG A 136 11.76 1.62 17.94
CA ARG A 136 12.78 2.61 18.32
C ARG A 136 14.07 2.40 17.54
N GLU A 137 14.52 1.18 17.42
CA GLU A 137 15.74 0.83 16.69
C GLU A 137 15.61 1.16 15.20
N LEU A 138 14.52 0.73 14.57
CA LEU A 138 14.26 1.01 13.15
C LEU A 138 14.10 2.51 12.88
N ALA A 139 13.41 3.25 13.76
CA ALA A 139 13.29 4.70 13.63
C ALA A 139 14.64 5.40 13.73
N GLY A 140 15.53 4.93 14.61
CA GLY A 140 16.91 5.42 14.72
C GLY A 140 17.75 5.10 13.48
N GLN A 141 17.59 3.90 12.92
CA GLN A 141 18.34 3.43 11.76
C GLN A 141 17.91 4.17 10.47
N PHE A 142 16.61 4.23 10.21
CA PHE A 142 16.07 4.82 8.98
C PHE A 142 15.77 6.31 9.08
N LYS A 143 15.86 6.90 10.28
CA LYS A 143 15.58 8.32 10.58
C LYS A 143 14.22 8.80 10.03
N THR A 144 13.24 7.91 10.09
CA THR A 144 11.90 8.14 9.57
C THR A 144 10.84 7.55 10.49
N ARG A 145 9.58 7.93 10.27
CA ARG A 145 8.46 7.37 11.01
C ARG A 145 8.20 5.93 10.55
N ILE A 146 8.18 5.01 11.51
CA ILE A 146 7.87 3.59 11.28
C ILE A 146 6.39 3.35 11.62
N GLU A 147 5.67 2.77 10.70
CA GLU A 147 4.30 2.28 10.88
C GLU A 147 4.28 0.77 10.69
N LEU A 148 3.85 0.04 11.73
CA LEU A 148 3.68 -1.42 11.68
C LEU A 148 2.21 -1.74 11.44
N ARG A 149 1.92 -2.46 10.36
CA ARG A 149 0.58 -2.93 10.00
C ARG A 149 0.51 -4.45 10.03
N GLN A 150 -0.30 -4.97 10.94
CA GLN A 150 -0.64 -6.38 10.91
C GLN A 150 -1.61 -6.66 9.76
N ILE A 151 -1.30 -7.67 8.97
CA ILE A 151 -2.15 -8.13 7.87
C ILE A 151 -2.53 -9.59 8.08
N GLY A 152 -3.66 -10.00 7.53
CA GLY A 152 -4.09 -11.38 7.51
C GLY A 152 -3.26 -12.22 6.52
N VAL A 153 -3.26 -13.54 6.70
CA VAL A 153 -2.53 -14.47 5.80
C VAL A 153 -3.01 -14.33 4.35
N ARG A 154 -4.28 -14.01 4.16
CA ARG A 154 -4.88 -13.83 2.84
C ARG A 154 -4.42 -12.52 2.18
N ASP A 155 -4.34 -11.45 2.95
CA ASP A 155 -3.82 -10.16 2.47
C ASP A 155 -2.32 -10.27 2.16
N GLU A 156 -1.59 -11.05 2.94
CA GLU A 156 -0.21 -11.41 2.63
C GLU A 156 -0.12 -12.11 1.28
N ALA A 157 -0.92 -13.15 1.04
CA ALA A 157 -0.95 -13.87 -0.23
C ALA A 157 -1.32 -12.96 -1.41
N ALA A 158 -2.29 -12.06 -1.23
CA ALA A 158 -2.69 -11.09 -2.24
C ALA A 158 -1.56 -10.09 -2.59
N ARG A 159 -0.72 -9.71 -1.61
CA ARG A 159 0.43 -8.81 -1.82
C ARG A 159 1.60 -9.49 -2.49
N LEU A 160 1.93 -10.69 -2.05
CA LEU A 160 3.07 -11.45 -2.58
C LEU A 160 2.77 -12.02 -3.96
N SER A 161 1.49 -12.14 -4.33
CA SER A 161 1.02 -12.85 -5.51
C SER A 161 1.47 -14.32 -5.51
N GLY A 162 1.01 -15.08 -6.46
CA GLY A 162 1.41 -16.48 -6.61
C GLY A 162 0.41 -17.25 -7.45
N VAL A 163 0.72 -18.53 -7.67
CA VAL A 163 -0.09 -19.45 -8.46
C VAL A 163 -0.78 -20.44 -7.52
N GLY A 164 -2.09 -20.57 -7.68
CA GLY A 164 -2.89 -21.55 -6.95
C GLY A 164 -2.70 -22.97 -7.47
N ARG A 165 -3.25 -23.95 -6.77
CA ARG A 165 -3.26 -25.35 -7.21
C ARG A 165 -3.94 -25.58 -8.57
N CYS A 166 -4.80 -24.63 -8.98
CA CYS A 166 -5.47 -24.66 -10.29
C CYS A 166 -4.59 -24.14 -11.45
N GLY A 167 -3.32 -23.74 -11.19
CA GLY A 167 -2.40 -23.19 -12.19
C GLY A 167 -2.66 -21.73 -12.59
N ARG A 168 -3.61 -21.04 -11.93
CA ARG A 168 -3.90 -19.61 -12.14
C ARG A 168 -3.36 -18.77 -10.99
N GLU A 169 -3.17 -17.49 -11.23
CA GLU A 169 -2.87 -16.53 -10.17
C GLU A 169 -3.92 -16.57 -9.05
N TYR A 170 -3.53 -16.24 -7.82
CA TYR A 170 -4.44 -16.25 -6.69
C TYR A 170 -5.66 -15.38 -6.97
N CYS A 171 -6.85 -15.91 -6.70
CA CYS A 171 -8.11 -15.18 -6.86
C CYS A 171 -8.12 -13.88 -6.04
N CYS A 172 -7.54 -13.91 -4.83
CA CYS A 172 -7.44 -12.74 -3.96
C CYS A 172 -6.49 -11.65 -4.48
N SER A 173 -5.56 -11.97 -5.38
CA SER A 173 -4.69 -10.97 -6.02
C SER A 173 -5.26 -10.42 -7.32
N THR A 174 -6.24 -11.08 -7.91
CA THR A 174 -6.79 -10.72 -9.22
C THR A 174 -8.19 -10.11 -9.15
N TRP A 175 -9.22 -10.92 -8.96
CA TRP A 175 -10.62 -10.50 -9.11
C TRP A 175 -11.46 -10.63 -7.83
N LEU A 176 -11.08 -11.51 -6.90
CA LEU A 176 -11.85 -11.77 -5.69
C LEU A 176 -11.37 -10.85 -4.55
N THR A 177 -12.01 -9.74 -4.39
CA THR A 177 -11.66 -8.73 -3.39
C THR A 177 -12.22 -9.04 -2.00
N GLU A 178 -13.39 -9.69 -1.94
CA GLU A 178 -14.01 -10.14 -0.70
C GLU A 178 -14.22 -11.65 -0.73
N LEU A 179 -13.96 -12.28 0.41
CA LEU A 179 -14.19 -13.71 0.60
C LEU A 179 -15.25 -13.87 1.68
N SER A 180 -16.46 -14.16 1.26
CA SER A 180 -17.51 -14.56 2.18
C SER A 180 -17.16 -15.90 2.84
N PRO A 181 -17.38 -16.08 4.16
CA PRO A 181 -17.25 -17.38 4.79
C PRO A 181 -18.24 -18.35 4.15
N VAL A 182 -17.75 -19.52 3.76
CA VAL A 182 -18.59 -20.61 3.28
C VAL A 182 -18.90 -21.47 4.50
N ASN A 183 -20.17 -21.52 4.87
CA ASN A 183 -20.68 -22.41 5.94
C ASN A 183 -20.86 -23.82 5.41
#